data_50ba96317d7eef987b20b858971a8abf
#
_entry.id   50ba96317d7eef987b20b858971a8abf
#
_cell.length_a   1.000
_cell.length_b   1.000
_cell.length_c   1.000
_cell.angle_alpha   90.00
_cell.angle_beta   90.00
_cell.angle_gamma   90.00
#
_symmetry.space_group_name_H-M   'P 1'
#
loop_
_entity.id
_entity.type
_entity.pdbx_description
1 polymer ?
#
loop_
_entity_poly.entity_id
_entity_poly.type
_entity_poly.pdbx_seq_one_letter_code
_entity_poly.pdbx_strand_id
1 'polypeptide(L)'
;MLSFRKIFWLNVAIVIIVAFNLRAPITAIGPMIDIIQDEYNLNSTLAGVLTSLPLIAFGSISFIVGYFSPIRAIIVGIFLIFIAELIRSYLGVYGLFLGMLGIGCGIAIANVLLPSFIKEKFPKKMASMMGIYSLVLSISSIAGIALSMPLLNIFDLAGAMVFWSVFSFIALMIYYPQAKNGRFFRTKKKESKKINLLKNPTTWKITLFMGFQSFLAYSLFFWYVQIIVEKGYDKDFATNMVLFSQLVAAPISLFGPLLLGKLKKSLHTPYIAILCAMY
;
A
#
# COMPACT_ATOMS: atom_id res chain seq x y z
N MET A 1 -15.06 10.76 -28.18
CA MET A 1 -15.61 10.07 -26.98
C MET A 1 -15.04 8.66 -26.91
N LEU A 2 -14.39 8.28 -25.80
CA LEU A 2 -13.92 6.90 -25.60
C LEU A 2 -15.13 5.97 -25.47
N SER A 3 -15.11 4.81 -26.16
CA SER A 3 -16.15 3.79 -26.02
C SER A 3 -16.27 3.38 -24.55
N PHE A 4 -17.49 3.09 -24.06
CA PHE A 4 -17.77 2.61 -22.70
C PHE A 4 -16.84 1.45 -22.26
N ARG A 5 -16.52 0.55 -23.18
CA ARG A 5 -15.58 -0.57 -22.98
C ARG A 5 -14.14 -0.08 -22.73
N LYS A 6 -13.70 0.97 -23.43
CA LYS A 6 -12.36 1.56 -23.23
C LYS A 6 -12.25 2.25 -21.87
N ILE A 7 -13.29 2.96 -21.43
CA ILE A 7 -13.34 3.60 -20.11
C ILE A 7 -13.33 2.54 -19.00
N PHE A 8 -14.03 1.44 -19.15
CA PHE A 8 -14.03 0.35 -18.20
C PHE A 8 -12.62 -0.23 -17.99
N TRP A 9 -11.93 -0.60 -19.08
CA TRP A 9 -10.58 -1.15 -19.01
C TRP A 9 -9.55 -0.14 -18.51
N LEU A 10 -9.71 1.15 -18.84
CA LEU A 10 -8.87 2.21 -18.28
C LEU A 10 -9.01 2.27 -16.74
N ASN A 11 -10.23 2.21 -16.22
CA ASN A 11 -10.46 2.22 -14.78
C ASN A 11 -9.89 0.96 -14.10
N VAL A 12 -9.94 -0.21 -14.76
CA VAL A 12 -9.29 -1.44 -14.26
C VAL A 12 -7.76 -1.26 -14.22
N ALA A 13 -7.16 -0.77 -15.30
CA ALA A 13 -5.72 -0.50 -15.36
C ALA A 13 -5.28 0.50 -14.27
N ILE A 14 -6.08 1.53 -14.03
CA ILE A 14 -5.85 2.50 -12.94
C ILE A 14 -5.81 1.78 -11.58
N VAL A 15 -6.80 0.93 -11.28
CA VAL A 15 -6.83 0.21 -10.00
C VAL A 15 -5.57 -0.65 -9.85
N ILE A 16 -5.18 -1.37 -10.89
CA ILE A 16 -4.00 -2.25 -10.88
C ILE A 16 -2.72 -1.44 -10.66
N ILE A 17 -2.46 -0.43 -11.49
CA ILE A 17 -1.19 0.29 -11.42
C ILE A 17 -1.07 1.14 -10.15
N VAL A 18 -2.16 1.74 -9.69
CA VAL A 18 -2.17 2.46 -8.41
C VAL A 18 -1.92 1.51 -7.26
N ALA A 19 -2.65 0.38 -7.19
CA ALA A 19 -2.46 -0.61 -6.13
C ALA A 19 -1.02 -1.16 -6.08
N PHE A 20 -0.40 -1.36 -7.24
CA PHE A 20 0.99 -1.83 -7.32
C PHE A 20 1.97 -0.84 -6.65
N ASN A 21 1.76 0.45 -6.80
CA ASN A 21 2.60 1.48 -6.18
C ASN A 21 2.41 1.64 -4.65
N LEU A 22 1.40 0.98 -4.06
CA LEU A 22 1.13 1.14 -2.63
C LEU A 22 1.96 0.24 -1.72
N ARG A 23 2.67 -0.76 -2.24
CA ARG A 23 3.41 -1.72 -1.43
C ARG A 23 4.88 -1.85 -1.81
N ALA A 24 5.20 -2.06 -3.09
CA ALA A 24 6.56 -2.32 -3.55
C ALA A 24 7.60 -1.31 -3.05
N PRO A 25 7.37 0.03 -3.11
CA PRO A 25 8.37 1.01 -2.67
C PRO A 25 8.73 0.92 -1.18
N ILE A 26 7.82 0.40 -0.36
CA ILE A 26 8.04 0.22 1.09
C ILE A 26 8.64 -1.15 1.37
N THR A 27 8.07 -2.22 0.81
CA THR A 27 8.49 -3.59 1.12
C THR A 27 9.87 -3.93 0.59
N ALA A 28 10.36 -3.22 -0.44
CA ALA A 28 11.71 -3.35 -0.96
C ALA A 28 12.80 -2.94 0.06
N ILE A 29 12.48 -2.07 1.03
CA ILE A 29 13.45 -1.58 2.02
C ILE A 29 13.84 -2.68 3.01
N GLY A 30 12.90 -3.56 3.40
CA GLY A 30 13.15 -4.58 4.42
C GLY A 30 14.41 -5.41 4.19
N PRO A 31 14.56 -6.11 3.03
CA PRO A 31 15.75 -6.90 2.74
C PRO A 31 17.06 -6.09 2.58
N MET A 32 16.94 -4.79 2.30
CA MET A 32 18.08 -3.89 2.11
C MET A 32 18.44 -3.08 3.37
N ILE A 33 17.75 -3.28 4.50
CA ILE A 33 17.86 -2.40 5.67
C ILE A 33 19.27 -2.36 6.24
N ASP A 34 19.96 -3.52 6.30
CA ASP A 34 21.34 -3.60 6.80
C ASP A 34 22.30 -2.79 5.91
N ILE A 35 22.14 -2.92 4.58
CA ILE A 35 22.97 -2.21 3.59
C ILE A 35 22.70 -0.70 3.66
N ILE A 36 21.46 -0.30 3.90
CA ILE A 36 21.11 1.12 4.13
C ILE A 36 21.74 1.63 5.43
N GLN A 37 21.77 0.81 6.48
CA GLN A 37 22.42 1.17 7.74
C GLN A 37 23.92 1.38 7.55
N ASP A 38 24.59 0.47 6.85
CA ASP A 38 26.03 0.55 6.58
C ASP A 38 26.38 1.75 5.70
N GLU A 39 25.65 1.95 4.58
CA GLU A 39 25.90 3.05 3.62
C GLU A 39 25.72 4.43 4.25
N TYR A 40 24.68 4.59 5.08
CA TYR A 40 24.35 5.87 5.70
C TYR A 40 24.80 6.02 7.16
N ASN A 41 25.55 5.05 7.70
CA ASN A 41 25.99 4.99 9.10
C ASN A 41 24.84 5.16 10.10
N LEU A 42 23.71 4.45 9.84
CA LEU A 42 22.53 4.51 10.69
C LEU A 42 22.60 3.44 11.79
N ASN A 43 22.33 3.84 13.02
CA ASN A 43 22.12 2.87 14.09
C ASN A 43 20.72 2.19 13.96
N SER A 44 20.52 1.09 14.69
CA SER A 44 19.25 0.33 14.66
C SER A 44 18.04 1.18 15.06
N THR A 45 18.21 2.18 15.95
CA THR A 45 17.15 3.11 16.34
C THR A 45 16.70 3.97 15.14
N LEU A 46 17.64 4.53 14.39
CA LEU A 46 17.34 5.34 13.20
C LEU A 46 16.72 4.49 12.09
N ALA A 47 17.16 3.25 11.91
CA ALA A 47 16.53 2.30 11.00
C ALA A 47 15.06 2.00 11.41
N GLY A 48 14.81 1.84 12.70
CA GLY A 48 13.46 1.71 13.25
C GLY A 48 12.59 2.95 13.00
N VAL A 49 13.14 4.15 13.19
CA VAL A 49 12.45 5.41 12.84
C VAL A 49 12.15 5.46 11.35
N LEU A 50 13.13 5.16 10.49
CA LEU A 50 12.98 5.16 9.03
C LEU A 50 11.82 4.28 8.57
N THR A 51 11.74 3.05 9.09
CA THR A 51 10.69 2.10 8.73
C THR A 51 9.33 2.43 9.33
N SER A 52 9.28 3.20 10.43
CA SER A 52 8.02 3.63 11.06
C SER A 52 7.41 4.90 10.44
N LEU A 53 8.20 5.72 9.72
CA LEU A 53 7.72 6.97 9.09
C LEU A 53 6.48 6.79 8.20
N PRO A 54 6.38 5.76 7.34
CA PRO A 54 5.17 5.54 6.55
C PRO A 54 3.93 5.29 7.42
N LEU A 55 4.06 4.61 8.57
CA LEU A 55 2.95 4.35 9.50
C LEU A 55 2.48 5.62 10.19
N ILE A 56 3.42 6.48 10.58
CA ILE A 56 3.11 7.81 11.13
C ILE A 56 2.36 8.65 10.10
N ALA A 57 2.81 8.62 8.82
CA ALA A 57 2.13 9.28 7.73
C ALA A 57 0.70 8.75 7.52
N PHE A 58 0.48 7.43 7.59
CA PHE A 58 -0.84 6.82 7.53
C PHE A 58 -1.75 7.35 8.64
N GLY A 59 -1.28 7.37 9.88
CA GLY A 59 -2.05 7.87 11.01
C GLY A 59 -2.44 9.34 10.85
N SER A 60 -1.50 10.18 10.44
CA SER A 60 -1.70 11.63 10.34
C SER A 60 -2.57 12.04 9.16
N ILE A 61 -2.30 11.50 7.97
CA ILE A 61 -2.94 11.92 6.71
C ILE A 61 -4.35 11.35 6.54
N SER A 62 -4.60 10.13 7.03
CA SER A 62 -5.90 9.46 6.83
C SER A 62 -7.10 10.24 7.37
N PHE A 63 -6.94 11.06 8.41
CA PHE A 63 -8.01 11.91 8.94
C PHE A 63 -8.46 12.99 7.94
N ILE A 64 -7.53 13.50 7.15
CA ILE A 64 -7.77 14.61 6.21
C ILE A 64 -8.24 14.10 4.85
N VAL A 65 -7.79 12.93 4.45
CA VAL A 65 -8.03 12.36 3.11
C VAL A 65 -9.52 12.18 2.80
N GLY A 66 -10.35 11.90 3.80
CA GLY A 66 -11.80 11.72 3.64
C GLY A 66 -12.56 12.93 3.05
N TYR A 67 -11.99 14.12 3.12
CA TYR A 67 -12.58 15.35 2.57
C TYR A 67 -12.35 15.51 1.08
N PHE A 68 -11.39 14.79 0.50
CA PHE A 68 -11.02 14.90 -0.90
C PHE A 68 -11.82 13.95 -1.80
N SER A 69 -11.97 14.36 -3.05
CA SER A 69 -12.55 13.50 -4.09
C SER A 69 -11.52 12.47 -4.53
N PRO A 70 -11.90 11.16 -4.64
CA PRO A 70 -10.96 10.11 -5.04
C PRO A 70 -10.23 10.42 -6.34
N ILE A 71 -10.95 11.02 -7.33
CA ILE A 71 -10.44 11.16 -8.69
C ILE A 71 -9.18 12.05 -8.76
N ARG A 72 -9.17 13.21 -8.09
CA ARG A 72 -7.99 14.09 -8.14
C ARG A 72 -6.99 13.84 -7.02
N ALA A 73 -7.46 13.42 -5.86
CA ALA A 73 -6.56 13.24 -4.74
C ALA A 73 -5.64 12.01 -4.92
N ILE A 74 -6.11 10.94 -5.59
CA ILE A 74 -5.26 9.80 -5.90
C ILE A 74 -4.08 10.20 -6.79
N ILE A 75 -4.27 11.04 -7.83
CA ILE A 75 -3.15 11.46 -8.68
C ILE A 75 -2.14 12.31 -7.90
N VAL A 76 -2.61 13.14 -6.97
CA VAL A 76 -1.72 13.89 -6.07
C VAL A 76 -0.93 12.94 -5.17
N GLY A 77 -1.58 11.89 -4.65
CA GLY A 77 -0.90 10.85 -3.87
C GLY A 77 0.19 10.12 -4.68
N ILE A 78 -0.12 9.72 -5.93
CA ILE A 78 0.87 9.06 -6.80
C ILE A 78 2.00 10.01 -7.18
N PHE A 79 1.70 11.28 -7.46
CA PHE A 79 2.72 12.28 -7.75
C PHE A 79 3.65 12.50 -6.54
N LEU A 80 3.08 12.52 -5.34
CA LEU A 80 3.86 12.61 -4.11
C LEU A 80 4.76 11.37 -3.93
N ILE A 81 4.26 10.15 -4.21
CA ILE A 81 5.07 8.92 -4.20
C ILE A 81 6.24 9.08 -5.19
N PHE A 82 5.97 9.46 -6.44
CA PHE A 82 6.99 9.60 -7.47
C PHE A 82 8.13 10.56 -7.06
N ILE A 83 7.78 11.76 -6.62
CA ILE A 83 8.78 12.75 -6.17
C ILE A 83 9.51 12.26 -4.92
N ALA A 84 8.81 11.66 -3.98
CA ALA A 84 9.40 11.15 -2.75
C ALA A 84 10.36 9.98 -2.99
N GLU A 85 10.11 9.12 -3.98
CA GLU A 85 11.04 8.07 -4.43
C GLU A 85 12.34 8.66 -4.98
N LEU A 86 12.26 9.73 -5.77
CA LEU A 86 13.45 10.44 -6.26
C LEU A 86 14.23 11.09 -5.12
N ILE A 87 13.53 11.79 -4.22
CA ILE A 87 14.13 12.42 -3.04
C ILE A 87 14.85 11.38 -2.18
N ARG A 88 14.18 10.24 -1.91
CA ARG A 88 14.72 9.14 -1.11
C ARG A 88 16.03 8.59 -1.67
N SER A 89 16.13 8.52 -3.00
CA SER A 89 17.24 7.84 -3.66
C SER A 89 18.47 8.73 -3.85
N TYR A 90 18.32 10.06 -3.96
CA TYR A 90 19.40 10.94 -4.39
C TYR A 90 19.81 12.03 -3.39
N LEU A 91 19.04 12.31 -2.35
CA LEU A 91 19.34 13.40 -1.41
C LEU A 91 20.00 12.93 -0.09
N GLY A 92 20.71 11.81 -0.10
CA GLY A 92 21.44 11.31 1.07
C GLY A 92 20.55 10.99 2.26
N VAL A 93 21.10 11.06 3.48
CA VAL A 93 20.39 10.69 4.72
C VAL A 93 19.07 11.47 4.90
N TYR A 94 19.10 12.78 4.74
CA TYR A 94 17.89 13.61 4.87
C TYR A 94 16.84 13.26 3.82
N GLY A 95 17.28 12.99 2.58
CA GLY A 95 16.41 12.54 1.50
C GLY A 95 15.79 11.19 1.79
N LEU A 96 16.54 10.28 2.40
CA LEU A 96 16.06 8.96 2.81
C LEU A 96 14.85 9.08 3.75
N PHE A 97 14.95 9.87 4.81
CA PHE A 97 13.86 10.06 5.79
C PHE A 97 12.68 10.85 5.22
N LEU A 98 12.96 11.99 4.54
CA LEU A 98 11.92 12.82 3.93
C LEU A 98 11.19 12.05 2.82
N GLY A 99 11.92 11.28 2.02
CA GLY A 99 11.35 10.44 0.98
C GLY A 99 10.46 9.34 1.56
N MET A 100 10.88 8.65 2.61
CA MET A 100 10.05 7.64 3.28
C MET A 100 8.77 8.24 3.85
N LEU A 101 8.84 9.40 4.47
CA LEU A 101 7.67 10.13 4.95
C LEU A 101 6.74 10.52 3.78
N GLY A 102 7.30 11.08 2.71
CA GLY A 102 6.56 11.48 1.50
C GLY A 102 5.88 10.30 0.80
N ILE A 103 6.59 9.17 0.64
CA ILE A 103 6.03 7.92 0.13
C ILE A 103 4.85 7.49 1.00
N GLY A 104 5.03 7.48 2.34
CA GLY A 104 3.98 7.14 3.29
C GLY A 104 2.74 8.02 3.16
N CYS A 105 2.93 9.34 3.01
CA CYS A 105 1.83 10.29 2.79
C CYS A 105 1.08 10.00 1.48
N GLY A 106 1.80 9.79 0.38
CA GLY A 106 1.20 9.48 -0.91
C GLY A 106 0.43 8.17 -0.90
N ILE A 107 1.00 7.13 -0.28
CA ILE A 107 0.35 5.83 -0.10
C ILE A 107 -0.89 5.96 0.79
N ALA A 108 -0.84 6.74 1.89
CA ALA A 108 -1.99 6.96 2.75
C ALA A 108 -3.18 7.56 1.97
N ILE A 109 -2.91 8.57 1.12
CA ILE A 109 -3.92 9.18 0.26
C ILE A 109 -4.53 8.15 -0.69
N ALA A 110 -3.70 7.42 -1.43
CA ALA A 110 -4.18 6.50 -2.44
C ALA A 110 -4.87 5.27 -1.82
N ASN A 111 -4.34 4.72 -0.72
CA ASN A 111 -4.88 3.55 -0.04
C ASN A 111 -6.28 3.81 0.56
N VAL A 112 -6.51 5.00 1.13
CA VAL A 112 -7.83 5.39 1.67
C VAL A 112 -8.84 5.65 0.55
N LEU A 113 -8.41 6.25 -0.56
CA LEU A 113 -9.33 6.71 -1.62
C LEU A 113 -9.58 5.67 -2.72
N LEU A 114 -8.67 4.73 -2.95
CA LEU A 114 -8.82 3.73 -4.01
C LEU A 114 -10.05 2.82 -3.81
N PRO A 115 -10.38 2.33 -2.60
CA PRO A 115 -11.64 1.62 -2.36
C PRO A 115 -12.88 2.49 -2.66
N SER A 116 -12.81 3.80 -2.36
CA SER A 116 -13.88 4.74 -2.70
C SER A 116 -14.03 4.94 -4.21
N PHE A 117 -12.90 5.01 -4.95
CA PHE A 117 -12.87 5.03 -6.40
C PHE A 117 -13.47 3.74 -7.00
N ILE A 118 -13.10 2.57 -6.48
CA ILE A 118 -13.65 1.27 -6.91
C ILE A 118 -15.16 1.25 -6.71
N LYS A 119 -15.66 1.68 -5.55
CA LYS A 119 -17.09 1.76 -5.26
C LYS A 119 -17.84 2.67 -6.22
N GLU A 120 -17.23 3.79 -6.62
CA GLU A 120 -17.83 4.77 -7.54
C GLU A 120 -17.87 4.24 -8.98
N LYS A 121 -16.75 3.65 -9.46
CA LYS A 121 -16.60 3.22 -10.85
C LYS A 121 -17.13 1.81 -11.13
N PHE A 122 -17.17 0.95 -10.13
CA PHE A 122 -17.57 -0.45 -10.27
C PHE A 122 -18.66 -0.89 -9.26
N PRO A 123 -19.81 -0.19 -9.15
CA PRO A 123 -20.80 -0.47 -8.11
C PRO A 123 -21.35 -1.90 -8.16
N LYS A 124 -21.51 -2.48 -9.38
CA LYS A 124 -21.99 -3.85 -9.58
C LYS A 124 -20.91 -4.93 -9.46
N LYS A 125 -19.63 -4.56 -9.50
CA LYS A 125 -18.48 -5.49 -9.47
C LYS A 125 -17.52 -5.15 -8.33
N MET A 126 -17.99 -4.50 -7.27
CA MET A 126 -17.16 -3.98 -6.18
C MET A 126 -16.34 -5.10 -5.52
N ALA A 127 -16.96 -6.24 -5.19
CA ALA A 127 -16.28 -7.37 -4.54
C ALA A 127 -15.14 -7.92 -5.39
N SER A 128 -15.38 -8.13 -6.70
CA SER A 128 -14.34 -8.61 -7.63
C SER A 128 -13.20 -7.61 -7.79
N MET A 129 -13.51 -6.32 -7.88
CA MET A 129 -12.48 -5.28 -8.00
C MET A 129 -11.68 -5.09 -6.71
N MET A 130 -12.31 -5.27 -5.54
CA MET A 130 -11.60 -5.31 -4.26
C MET A 130 -10.70 -6.53 -4.15
N GLY A 131 -11.12 -7.69 -4.65
CA GLY A 131 -10.27 -8.89 -4.74
C GLY A 131 -9.05 -8.66 -5.64
N ILE A 132 -9.22 -8.06 -6.82
CA ILE A 132 -8.12 -7.69 -7.70
C ILE A 132 -7.18 -6.67 -7.02
N TYR A 133 -7.73 -5.66 -6.36
CA TYR A 133 -6.97 -4.68 -5.58
C TYR A 133 -6.09 -5.38 -4.53
N SER A 134 -6.67 -6.26 -3.72
CA SER A 134 -5.94 -6.98 -2.67
C SER A 134 -4.87 -7.92 -3.25
N LEU A 135 -5.20 -8.63 -4.34
CA LEU A 135 -4.23 -9.48 -5.05
C LEU A 135 -3.03 -8.67 -5.56
N VAL A 136 -3.29 -7.51 -6.19
CA VAL A 136 -2.23 -6.64 -6.71
C VAL A 136 -1.37 -6.10 -5.57
N LEU A 137 -1.95 -5.76 -4.42
CA LEU A 137 -1.18 -5.39 -3.22
C LEU A 137 -0.23 -6.52 -2.78
N SER A 138 -0.70 -7.78 -2.78
CA SER A 138 0.14 -8.93 -2.44
C SER A 138 1.26 -9.15 -3.47
N ILE A 139 0.94 -9.11 -4.77
CA ILE A 139 1.94 -9.21 -5.85
C ILE A 139 2.97 -8.08 -5.74
N SER A 140 2.54 -6.87 -5.45
CA SER A 140 3.41 -5.72 -5.25
C SER A 140 4.36 -5.91 -4.07
N SER A 141 3.87 -6.45 -2.94
CA SER A 141 4.70 -6.79 -1.79
C SER A 141 5.75 -7.85 -2.14
N ILE A 142 5.34 -8.91 -2.82
CA ILE A 142 6.23 -9.98 -3.28
C ILE A 142 7.30 -9.42 -4.21
N ALA A 143 6.89 -8.60 -5.20
CA ALA A 143 7.82 -7.97 -6.13
C ALA A 143 8.83 -7.07 -5.42
N GLY A 144 8.37 -6.27 -4.43
CA GLY A 144 9.24 -5.41 -3.62
C GLY A 144 10.33 -6.21 -2.91
N ILE A 145 9.95 -7.29 -2.23
CA ILE A 145 10.89 -8.15 -1.49
C ILE A 145 11.80 -8.93 -2.46
N ALA A 146 11.22 -9.59 -3.46
CA ALA A 146 11.96 -10.49 -4.36
C ALA A 146 12.96 -9.75 -5.25
N LEU A 147 12.62 -8.54 -5.70
CA LEU A 147 13.47 -7.76 -6.60
C LEU A 147 14.47 -6.87 -5.86
N SER A 148 14.37 -6.70 -4.54
CA SER A 148 15.27 -5.82 -3.77
C SER A 148 16.74 -6.18 -3.95
N MET A 149 17.13 -7.43 -3.69
CA MET A 149 18.53 -7.89 -3.83
C MET A 149 19.00 -7.99 -5.29
N PRO A 150 18.24 -8.56 -6.25
CA PRO A 150 18.59 -8.53 -7.66
C PRO A 150 18.81 -7.11 -8.20
N LEU A 151 17.94 -6.15 -7.84
CA LEU A 151 18.11 -4.76 -8.27
C LEU A 151 19.36 -4.11 -7.67
N LEU A 152 19.67 -4.42 -6.42
CA LEU A 152 20.89 -3.95 -5.77
C LEU A 152 22.16 -4.49 -6.44
N ASN A 153 22.13 -5.75 -6.93
CA ASN A 153 23.25 -6.37 -7.64
C ASN A 153 23.46 -5.81 -9.06
N ILE A 154 22.38 -5.33 -9.70
CA ILE A 154 22.43 -4.76 -11.07
C ILE A 154 22.72 -3.26 -11.01
N PHE A 155 22.12 -2.58 -10.07
CA PHE A 155 22.26 -1.15 -9.83
C PHE A 155 22.92 -0.94 -8.45
N ASP A 156 23.31 0.27 -8.16
CA ASP A 156 23.68 0.67 -6.79
C ASP A 156 22.44 0.77 -5.88
N LEU A 157 22.65 1.12 -4.60
CA LEU A 157 21.57 1.30 -3.63
C LEU A 157 20.56 2.36 -4.09
N ALA A 158 21.05 3.48 -4.64
CA ALA A 158 20.20 4.55 -5.14
C ALA A 158 19.37 4.08 -6.35
N GLY A 159 19.99 3.35 -7.27
CA GLY A 159 19.34 2.77 -8.44
C GLY A 159 18.26 1.74 -8.07
N ALA A 160 18.54 0.87 -7.10
CA ALA A 160 17.56 -0.11 -6.60
C ALA A 160 16.36 0.58 -5.94
N MET A 161 16.59 1.67 -5.20
CA MET A 161 15.51 2.44 -4.58
C MET A 161 14.71 3.25 -5.59
N VAL A 162 15.34 3.87 -6.59
CA VAL A 162 14.65 4.71 -7.59
C VAL A 162 13.90 3.88 -8.63
N PHE A 163 14.24 2.63 -8.84
CA PHE A 163 13.58 1.74 -9.81
C PHE A 163 12.04 1.77 -9.70
N TRP A 164 11.53 1.85 -8.49
CA TRP A 164 10.08 1.87 -8.23
C TRP A 164 9.40 3.13 -8.76
N SER A 165 10.12 4.24 -8.92
CA SER A 165 9.59 5.48 -9.48
C SER A 165 9.12 5.34 -10.94
N VAL A 166 9.62 4.35 -11.68
CA VAL A 166 9.14 4.03 -13.02
C VAL A 166 7.66 3.64 -13.00
N PHE A 167 7.24 2.84 -12.02
CA PHE A 167 5.84 2.43 -11.89
C PHE A 167 4.94 3.58 -11.42
N SER A 168 5.45 4.45 -10.54
CA SER A 168 4.74 5.68 -10.13
C SER A 168 4.56 6.62 -11.32
N PHE A 169 5.57 6.77 -12.16
CA PHE A 169 5.50 7.57 -13.38
C PHE A 169 4.47 6.99 -14.38
N ILE A 170 4.51 5.67 -14.63
CA ILE A 170 3.52 5.00 -15.48
C ILE A 170 2.11 5.18 -14.92
N ALA A 171 1.93 5.08 -13.60
CA ALA A 171 0.66 5.32 -12.95
C ALA A 171 0.15 6.75 -13.17
N LEU A 172 1.02 7.75 -13.10
CA LEU A 172 0.68 9.15 -13.42
C LEU A 172 0.19 9.30 -14.85
N MET A 173 0.90 8.70 -15.81
CA MET A 173 0.54 8.76 -17.23
C MET A 173 -0.84 8.13 -17.50
N ILE A 174 -1.09 6.94 -16.94
CA ILE A 174 -2.36 6.21 -17.12
C ILE A 174 -3.51 6.92 -16.41
N TYR A 175 -3.26 7.53 -15.24
CA TYR A 175 -4.31 8.18 -14.44
C TYR A 175 -4.64 9.60 -14.90
N TYR A 176 -3.70 10.31 -15.52
CA TYR A 176 -3.83 11.71 -15.91
C TYR A 176 -5.12 12.05 -16.70
N PRO A 177 -5.52 11.27 -17.74
CA PRO A 177 -6.74 11.54 -18.49
C PRO A 177 -8.01 11.52 -17.61
N GLN A 178 -8.03 10.66 -16.59
CA GLN A 178 -9.16 10.54 -15.68
C GLN A 178 -9.20 11.69 -14.66
N ALA A 179 -8.03 12.14 -14.21
CA ALA A 179 -7.90 13.22 -13.22
C ALA A 179 -8.24 14.59 -13.79
N LYS A 180 -7.99 14.83 -15.08
CA LYS A 180 -8.25 16.11 -15.77
C LYS A 180 -9.71 16.57 -15.62
N ASN A 181 -10.67 15.64 -15.66
CA ASN A 181 -12.10 15.91 -15.58
C ASN A 181 -12.69 15.74 -14.16
N GLY A 182 -11.88 15.41 -13.17
CA GLY A 182 -12.31 15.19 -11.79
C GLY A 182 -12.47 16.48 -10.99
N ARG A 183 -13.25 16.45 -9.90
CA ARG A 183 -13.30 17.50 -8.86
C ARG A 183 -12.29 17.17 -7.77
N PHE A 184 -11.68 18.20 -7.15
CA PHE A 184 -10.70 17.97 -6.06
C PHE A 184 -11.39 17.72 -4.72
N PHE A 185 -12.41 18.52 -4.39
CA PHE A 185 -13.17 18.32 -3.16
C PHE A 185 -14.44 17.49 -3.40
N ARG A 186 -14.78 16.68 -2.42
CA ARG A 186 -15.99 15.87 -2.45
C ARG A 186 -17.20 16.80 -2.35
N THR A 187 -18.10 16.77 -3.32
CA THR A 187 -19.38 17.47 -3.20
C THR A 187 -20.16 16.86 -2.03
N LYS A 188 -20.62 17.70 -1.08
CA LYS A 188 -21.51 17.26 -0.01
C LYS A 188 -22.70 16.54 -0.63
N LYS A 189 -22.79 15.22 -0.46
CA LYS A 189 -24.04 14.50 -0.72
C LYS A 189 -25.08 15.03 0.27
N LYS A 190 -26.28 15.38 -0.24
CA LYS A 190 -27.43 15.76 0.60
C LYS A 190 -27.57 14.72 1.72
N GLU A 191 -27.58 15.22 2.94
CA GLU A 191 -28.07 14.64 4.19
C GLU A 191 -28.11 13.10 4.31
N SER A 192 -26.95 12.49 4.57
CA SER A 192 -26.95 11.34 5.46
C SER A 192 -26.92 11.86 6.91
N LYS A 193 -27.77 11.33 7.81
CA LYS A 193 -27.74 11.64 9.26
C LYS A 193 -26.29 11.75 9.70
N LYS A 194 -25.94 12.89 10.32
CA LYS A 194 -24.59 13.10 10.88
C LYS A 194 -24.39 12.09 12.00
N ILE A 195 -23.86 10.92 11.68
CA ILE A 195 -23.43 9.95 12.69
C ILE A 195 -22.12 10.52 13.27
N ASN A 196 -22.12 10.79 14.54
CA ASN A 196 -20.91 11.20 15.22
C ASN A 196 -20.01 9.95 15.38
N LEU A 197 -19.10 9.78 14.43
CA LEU A 197 -18.21 8.61 14.34
C LEU A 197 -17.37 8.45 15.62
N LEU A 198 -16.96 9.54 16.25
CA LEU A 198 -16.14 9.50 17.46
C LEU A 198 -16.90 8.97 18.68
N LYS A 199 -18.24 9.11 18.70
CA LYS A 199 -19.09 8.60 19.79
C LYS A 199 -19.57 7.16 19.55
N ASN A 200 -19.33 6.60 18.38
CA ASN A 200 -19.79 5.25 18.04
C ASN A 200 -18.75 4.19 18.47
N PRO A 201 -19.06 3.29 19.41
CA PRO A 201 -18.13 2.27 19.88
C PRO A 201 -17.69 1.30 18.77
N THR A 202 -18.55 1.04 17.78
CA THR A 202 -18.20 0.19 16.63
C THR A 202 -17.09 0.82 15.79
N THR A 203 -17.08 2.15 15.65
CA THR A 203 -16.00 2.85 14.94
C THR A 203 -14.66 2.61 15.62
N TRP A 204 -14.59 2.72 16.94
CA TRP A 204 -13.37 2.48 17.71
C TRP A 204 -12.89 1.04 17.63
N LYS A 205 -13.81 0.05 17.72
CA LYS A 205 -13.46 -1.37 17.57
C LYS A 205 -12.82 -1.65 16.21
N ILE A 206 -13.40 -1.13 15.12
CA ILE A 206 -12.85 -1.31 13.76
C ILE A 206 -11.50 -0.59 13.64
N THR A 207 -11.38 0.63 14.15
CA THR A 207 -10.13 1.40 14.08
C THR A 207 -9.00 0.71 14.83
N LEU A 208 -9.24 0.23 16.05
CA LEU A 208 -8.25 -0.51 16.84
C LEU A 208 -7.85 -1.83 16.15
N PHE A 209 -8.83 -2.60 15.68
CA PHE A 209 -8.56 -3.84 14.95
C PHE A 209 -7.67 -3.61 13.73
N MET A 210 -8.03 -2.64 12.88
CA MET A 210 -7.24 -2.29 11.70
C MET A 210 -5.86 -1.74 12.07
N GLY A 211 -5.76 -0.97 13.16
CA GLY A 211 -4.50 -0.45 13.67
C GLY A 211 -3.55 -1.56 14.11
N PHE A 212 -4.01 -2.49 14.93
CA PHE A 212 -3.19 -3.63 15.39
C PHE A 212 -2.80 -4.56 14.24
N GLN A 213 -3.73 -4.85 13.32
CA GLN A 213 -3.43 -5.65 12.13
C GLN A 213 -2.35 -5.00 11.27
N SER A 214 -2.46 -3.69 11.03
CA SER A 214 -1.45 -2.95 10.26
C SER A 214 -0.11 -2.94 10.97
N PHE A 215 -0.10 -2.73 12.29
CA PHE A 215 1.12 -2.78 13.10
C PHE A 215 1.85 -4.12 12.96
N LEU A 216 1.14 -5.24 13.12
CA LEU A 216 1.71 -6.57 12.95
C LEU A 216 2.24 -6.79 11.53
N ALA A 217 1.44 -6.46 10.50
CA ALA A 217 1.83 -6.67 9.11
C ALA A 217 3.10 -5.88 8.74
N TYR A 218 3.18 -4.61 9.10
CA TYR A 218 4.35 -3.79 8.78
C TYR A 218 5.57 -4.16 9.61
N SER A 219 5.40 -4.54 10.88
CA SER A 219 6.52 -5.07 11.69
C SER A 219 7.12 -6.30 11.05
N LEU A 220 6.29 -7.24 10.57
CA LEU A 220 6.77 -8.42 9.87
C LEU A 220 7.45 -8.07 8.54
N PHE A 221 6.90 -7.15 7.74
CA PHE A 221 7.52 -6.76 6.47
C PHE A 221 8.93 -6.17 6.61
N PHE A 222 9.18 -5.43 7.69
CA PHE A 222 10.47 -4.77 7.87
C PHE A 222 11.49 -5.62 8.63
N TRP A 223 11.04 -6.40 9.63
CA TRP A 223 11.95 -7.04 10.58
C TRP A 223 12.03 -8.55 10.46
N TYR A 224 11.14 -9.20 9.70
CA TYR A 224 11.08 -10.66 9.67
C TYR A 224 12.35 -11.29 9.12
N VAL A 225 12.94 -10.74 8.06
CA VAL A 225 14.22 -11.19 7.51
C VAL A 225 15.32 -11.08 8.57
N GLN A 226 15.43 -9.94 9.22
CA GLN A 226 16.47 -9.70 10.23
C GLN A 226 16.32 -10.62 11.43
N ILE A 227 15.10 -10.82 11.94
CA ILE A 227 14.81 -11.75 13.04
C ILE A 227 15.27 -13.18 12.71
N ILE A 228 15.08 -13.65 11.48
CA ILE A 228 15.51 -14.99 11.06
C ILE A 228 17.04 -15.06 10.97
N VAL A 229 17.67 -14.03 10.42
CA VAL A 229 19.15 -13.93 10.34
C VAL A 229 19.79 -13.91 11.74
N GLU A 230 19.23 -13.15 12.68
CA GLU A 230 19.71 -13.12 14.07
C GLU A 230 19.59 -14.47 14.78
N LYS A 231 18.68 -15.35 14.33
CA LYS A 231 18.59 -16.75 14.80
C LYS A 231 19.62 -17.70 14.18
N GLY A 232 20.52 -17.19 13.34
CA GLY A 232 21.62 -17.95 12.74
C GLY A 232 21.31 -18.55 11.37
N TYR A 233 20.18 -18.20 10.74
CA TYR A 233 19.87 -18.66 9.39
C TYR A 233 20.46 -17.71 8.34
N ASP A 234 20.72 -18.24 7.15
CA ASP A 234 21.21 -17.46 6.02
C ASP A 234 20.17 -16.45 5.54
N LYS A 235 20.67 -15.30 5.00
CA LYS A 235 19.84 -14.19 4.53
C LYS A 235 18.93 -14.60 3.35
N ASP A 236 19.44 -15.46 2.46
CA ASP A 236 18.65 -15.95 1.32
C ASP A 236 17.51 -16.86 1.81
N PHE A 237 17.79 -17.73 2.79
CA PHE A 237 16.75 -18.53 3.42
C PHE A 237 15.69 -17.66 4.10
N ALA A 238 16.12 -16.65 4.86
CA ALA A 238 15.21 -15.72 5.52
C ALA A 238 14.30 -14.97 4.52
N THR A 239 14.88 -14.47 3.44
CA THR A 239 14.14 -13.78 2.37
C THR A 239 13.15 -14.72 1.69
N ASN A 240 13.56 -15.95 1.38
CA ASN A 240 12.68 -16.96 0.78
C ASN A 240 11.52 -17.34 1.69
N MET A 241 11.70 -17.39 3.00
CA MET A 241 10.63 -17.64 3.98
C MET A 241 9.59 -16.53 3.98
N VAL A 242 10.03 -15.27 3.91
CA VAL A 242 9.13 -14.12 3.80
C VAL A 242 8.35 -14.17 2.47
N LEU A 243 9.03 -14.45 1.36
CA LEU A 243 8.40 -14.59 0.04
C LEU A 243 7.36 -15.71 0.04
N PHE A 244 7.69 -16.88 0.63
CA PHE A 244 6.76 -18.00 0.73
C PHE A 244 5.51 -17.64 1.52
N SER A 245 5.66 -16.94 2.65
CA SER A 245 4.51 -16.47 3.44
C SER A 245 3.59 -15.55 2.63
N GLN A 246 4.16 -14.64 1.83
CA GLN A 246 3.39 -13.74 0.96
C GLN A 246 2.72 -14.48 -0.20
N LEU A 247 3.37 -15.49 -0.77
CA LEU A 247 2.80 -16.34 -1.82
C LEU A 247 1.59 -17.13 -1.32
N VAL A 248 1.63 -17.64 -0.09
CA VAL A 248 0.50 -18.34 0.54
C VAL A 248 -0.64 -17.37 0.85
N ALA A 249 -0.33 -16.14 1.27
CA ALA A 249 -1.33 -15.12 1.57
C ALA A 249 -2.04 -14.54 0.32
N ALA A 250 -1.38 -14.55 -0.85
CA ALA A 250 -1.93 -13.96 -2.07
C ALA A 250 -3.25 -14.59 -2.55
N PRO A 251 -3.43 -15.91 -2.63
CA PRO A 251 -4.72 -16.53 -2.95
C PRO A 251 -5.81 -16.16 -1.94
N ILE A 252 -5.48 -16.13 -0.65
CA ILE A 252 -6.44 -15.78 0.42
C ILE A 252 -6.92 -14.35 0.23
N SER A 253 -6.04 -13.43 -0.12
CA SER A 253 -6.38 -12.02 -0.36
C SER A 253 -7.30 -11.81 -1.57
N LEU A 254 -7.22 -12.67 -2.59
CA LEU A 254 -8.10 -12.66 -3.75
C LEU A 254 -9.46 -13.32 -3.44
N PHE A 255 -9.41 -14.55 -2.93
CA PHE A 255 -10.61 -15.36 -2.74
C PHE A 255 -11.42 -14.92 -1.52
N GLY A 256 -10.78 -14.36 -0.48
CA GLY A 256 -11.44 -13.89 0.73
C GLY A 256 -12.61 -12.94 0.45
N PRO A 257 -12.39 -11.79 -0.20
CA PRO A 257 -13.47 -10.86 -0.53
C PRO A 257 -14.52 -11.44 -1.51
N LEU A 258 -14.08 -12.30 -2.45
CA LEU A 258 -14.97 -12.93 -3.42
C LEU A 258 -15.93 -13.92 -2.75
N LEU A 259 -15.44 -14.75 -1.85
CA LEU A 259 -16.24 -15.70 -1.08
C LEU A 259 -17.17 -14.98 -0.11
N LEU A 260 -16.64 -13.97 0.60
CA LEU A 260 -17.44 -13.14 1.51
C LEU A 260 -18.64 -12.51 0.79
N GLY A 261 -18.45 -12.05 -0.45
CA GLY A 261 -19.53 -11.47 -1.27
C GLY A 261 -20.63 -12.46 -1.68
N LYS A 262 -20.37 -13.77 -1.62
CA LYS A 262 -21.32 -14.85 -1.92
C LYS A 262 -21.99 -15.46 -0.69
N LEU A 263 -21.39 -15.29 0.50
CA LEU A 263 -21.91 -15.86 1.74
C LEU A 263 -23.11 -15.07 2.29
N LYS A 264 -23.99 -15.77 2.99
CA LYS A 264 -25.07 -15.14 3.75
C LYS A 264 -24.48 -14.27 4.87
N LYS A 265 -25.10 -13.13 5.18
CA LYS A 265 -24.63 -12.17 6.18
C LYS A 265 -24.33 -12.79 7.56
N SER A 266 -25.08 -13.81 7.96
CA SER A 266 -24.88 -14.55 9.22
C SER A 266 -23.55 -15.31 9.28
N LEU A 267 -22.94 -15.64 8.13
CA LEU A 267 -21.69 -16.39 8.02
C LEU A 267 -20.47 -15.46 7.86
N HIS A 268 -20.66 -14.15 7.75
CA HIS A 268 -19.54 -13.22 7.56
C HIS A 268 -18.59 -13.20 8.75
N THR A 269 -19.12 -13.17 9.99
CA THR A 269 -18.28 -13.12 11.20
C THR A 269 -17.41 -14.37 11.38
N PRO A 270 -17.98 -15.62 11.35
CA PRO A 270 -17.16 -16.82 11.49
C PRO A 270 -16.17 -16.97 10.32
N TYR A 271 -16.54 -16.59 9.10
CA TYR A 271 -15.64 -16.63 7.96
C TYR A 271 -14.44 -15.68 8.13
N ILE A 272 -14.67 -14.44 8.56
CA ILE A 272 -13.61 -13.47 8.84
C ILE A 272 -12.71 -13.99 9.96
N ALA A 273 -13.28 -14.55 11.03
CA ALA A 273 -12.52 -15.11 12.15
C ALA A 273 -11.59 -16.25 11.69
N ILE A 274 -12.07 -17.17 10.84
CA ILE A 274 -11.25 -18.24 10.26
C ILE A 274 -10.11 -17.66 9.41
N LEU A 275 -10.41 -16.71 8.53
CA LEU A 275 -9.36 -16.05 7.72
C LEU A 275 -8.30 -15.37 8.57
N CYS A 276 -8.69 -14.69 9.65
CA CYS A 276 -7.75 -14.05 10.57
C CYS A 276 -6.89 -15.07 11.34
N ALA A 277 -7.42 -16.26 11.61
CA ALA A 277 -6.67 -17.33 12.28
C ALA A 277 -5.68 -18.05 11.34
N MET A 278 -5.94 -18.02 10.03
CA MET A 278 -5.05 -18.62 9.00
C MET A 278 -3.95 -17.67 8.53
N TYR A 279 -4.02 -16.38 8.85
CA TYR A 279 -3.07 -15.33 8.48
C TYR A 279 -2.06 -15.08 9.59
#